data_254eaa1bd0586b379c642cd0109d2e5f
#
_entry.id   254eaa1bd0586b379c642cd0109d2e5f
#
_cell.length_a   1.000
_cell.length_b   1.000
_cell.length_c   1.000
_cell.angle_alpha   90.00
_cell.angle_beta   90.00
_cell.angle_gamma   90.00
#
_symmetry.space_group_name_H-M   'P 1'
#
loop_
_entity.id
_entity.type
_entity.pdbx_description
1 polymer ?
#
loop_
_entity_poly.entity_id
_entity_poly.type
_entity_poly.pdbx_seq_one_letter_code
_entity_poly.pdbx_strand_id
1 'polypeptide(L)'
;MLTIRTSRFVLRPFERRDAAAFACSVREAAAAADHWLSWAEETYSEEDARTWFRTAAIADKAGTSHEYGIFSLAEGTFIGGVGLNRIDPYNRIANLGYWVRPARRRQGVACECASALVEYAFTVLDLQRIEVVIALGNDVSARVARKIGAQLECVAQNRLCVRGQPVPAYVFALIASPRKRFS
;
A
#
# COMPACT_ATOMS: atom_id res chain seq x y z
N MET A 1 -11.23 -7.49 -7.75
CA MET A 1 -9.75 -7.75 -7.54
C MET A 1 -9.43 -9.23 -7.62
N LEU A 2 -8.28 -9.60 -8.20
CA LEU A 2 -7.71 -10.96 -8.18
C LEU A 2 -6.82 -11.14 -6.93
N THR A 3 -6.69 -12.38 -6.47
CA THR A 3 -5.71 -12.73 -5.43
C THR A 3 -4.32 -12.82 -6.03
N ILE A 4 -3.33 -12.14 -5.43
CA ILE A 4 -1.93 -12.19 -5.82
C ILE A 4 -1.17 -13.03 -4.80
N ARG A 5 -0.37 -13.99 -5.26
CA ARG A 5 0.46 -14.84 -4.40
C ARG A 5 1.93 -14.52 -4.59
N THR A 6 2.66 -14.47 -3.49
CA THR A 6 4.13 -14.39 -3.48
C THR A 6 4.69 -15.68 -2.89
N SER A 7 5.99 -15.75 -2.65
CA SER A 7 6.60 -16.93 -2.01
C SER A 7 6.13 -17.15 -0.58
N ARG A 8 5.79 -16.06 0.17
CA ARG A 8 5.46 -16.14 1.60
C ARG A 8 4.09 -15.59 1.95
N PHE A 9 3.45 -14.82 1.05
CA PHE A 9 2.25 -14.06 1.36
C PHE A 9 1.16 -14.21 0.30
N VAL A 10 -0.08 -13.98 0.74
CA VAL A 10 -1.26 -13.80 -0.11
C VAL A 10 -1.75 -12.36 0.04
N LEU A 11 -1.90 -11.68 -1.09
CA LEU A 11 -2.56 -10.39 -1.20
C LEU A 11 -3.98 -10.65 -1.69
N ARG A 12 -4.95 -10.35 -0.88
CA ARG A 12 -6.37 -10.54 -1.24
C ARG A 12 -7.22 -9.38 -0.73
N PRO A 13 -8.39 -9.15 -1.34
CA PRO A 13 -9.38 -8.23 -0.78
C PRO A 13 -9.70 -8.57 0.67
N PHE A 14 -10.05 -7.54 1.44
CA PHE A 14 -10.49 -7.72 2.82
C PHE A 14 -11.86 -8.39 2.87
N GLU A 15 -12.03 -9.28 3.84
CA GLU A 15 -13.29 -9.92 4.15
C GLU A 15 -13.79 -9.49 5.54
N ARG A 16 -15.10 -9.61 5.80
CA ARG A 16 -15.68 -9.21 7.09
C ARG A 16 -14.99 -9.85 8.30
N ARG A 17 -14.53 -11.10 8.15
CA ARG A 17 -13.81 -11.83 9.21
C ARG A 17 -12.43 -11.25 9.55
N ASP A 18 -11.85 -10.43 8.68
CA ASP A 18 -10.54 -9.83 8.90
C ASP A 18 -10.60 -8.61 9.83
N ALA A 19 -11.79 -8.09 10.13
CA ALA A 19 -11.98 -6.84 10.83
C ALA A 19 -11.31 -6.79 12.20
N ALA A 20 -11.41 -7.88 12.98
CA ALA A 20 -10.80 -7.98 14.29
C ALA A 20 -9.26 -7.91 14.22
N ALA A 21 -8.66 -8.68 13.32
CA ALA A 21 -7.21 -8.71 13.12
C ALA A 21 -6.68 -7.37 12.57
N PHE A 22 -7.42 -6.77 11.65
CA PHE A 22 -7.10 -5.45 11.09
C PHE A 22 -7.13 -4.39 12.19
N ALA A 23 -8.23 -4.26 12.94
CA ALA A 23 -8.38 -3.27 14.01
C ALA A 23 -7.31 -3.44 15.10
N CYS A 24 -7.01 -4.68 15.51
CA CYS A 24 -5.92 -4.97 16.44
C CYS A 24 -4.58 -4.44 15.90
N SER A 25 -4.26 -4.69 14.64
CA SER A 25 -3.01 -4.26 14.02
C SER A 25 -2.90 -2.74 13.85
N VAL A 26 -4.03 -2.05 13.64
CA VAL A 26 -4.09 -0.58 13.62
C VAL A 26 -3.78 -0.01 15.01
N ARG A 27 -4.41 -0.56 16.06
CA ARG A 27 -4.13 -0.14 17.47
C ARG A 27 -2.68 -0.41 17.86
N GLU A 28 -2.11 -1.56 17.45
CA GLU A 28 -0.67 -1.85 17.64
C GLU A 28 0.23 -0.79 16.97
N ALA A 29 -0.13 -0.34 15.78
CA ALA A 29 0.62 0.69 15.07
C ALA A 29 0.49 2.06 15.75
N ALA A 30 -0.70 2.41 16.23
CA ALA A 30 -0.94 3.63 17.00
C ALA A 30 -0.12 3.65 18.30
N ALA A 31 -0.17 2.57 19.08
CA ALA A 31 0.58 2.42 20.33
C ALA A 31 2.11 2.43 20.11
N ALA A 32 2.59 1.96 18.96
CA ALA A 32 4.00 2.02 18.59
C ALA A 32 4.47 3.42 18.16
N ALA A 33 3.63 4.45 18.33
CA ALA A 33 3.88 5.83 17.90
C ALA A 33 4.31 5.95 16.44
N ASP A 34 3.66 5.17 15.57
CA ASP A 34 3.92 5.21 14.13
C ASP A 34 3.35 6.51 13.53
N HIS A 35 4.16 7.57 13.56
CA HIS A 35 3.76 8.89 13.12
C HIS A 35 3.31 8.95 11.66
N TRP A 36 3.71 7.96 10.85
CA TRP A 36 3.46 7.93 9.42
C TRP A 36 2.10 7.34 9.03
N LEU A 37 1.49 6.57 9.96
CA LEU A 37 0.11 6.08 9.82
C LEU A 37 -0.83 7.07 10.54
N SER A 38 -1.01 8.25 9.97
CA SER A 38 -1.77 9.35 10.57
C SER A 38 -3.25 9.02 10.83
N TRP A 39 -3.76 7.96 10.23
CA TRP A 39 -5.12 7.42 10.39
C TRP A 39 -5.21 6.31 11.47
N ALA A 40 -4.07 5.87 12.01
CA ALA A 40 -4.06 4.85 13.05
C ALA A 40 -4.32 5.50 14.43
N GLU A 41 -5.36 5.01 15.10
CA GLU A 41 -5.79 5.48 16.41
C GLU A 41 -5.94 4.31 17.38
N GLU A 42 -5.67 4.55 18.68
CA GLU A 42 -5.82 3.52 19.72
C GLU A 42 -7.27 3.08 19.92
N THR A 43 -8.22 3.93 19.56
CA THR A 43 -9.66 3.68 19.62
C THR A 43 -10.22 2.97 18.39
N TYR A 44 -9.39 2.67 17.38
CA TYR A 44 -9.83 2.07 16.11
C TYR A 44 -10.57 0.75 16.36
N SER A 45 -11.83 0.68 15.94
CA SER A 45 -12.73 -0.42 16.19
C SER A 45 -12.84 -1.40 15.00
N GLU A 46 -13.45 -2.55 15.24
CA GLU A 46 -13.80 -3.47 14.14
C GLU A 46 -14.84 -2.88 13.19
N GLU A 47 -15.74 -2.02 13.67
CA GLU A 47 -16.73 -1.38 12.79
C GLU A 47 -16.08 -0.34 11.87
N ASP A 48 -15.05 0.36 12.35
CA ASP A 48 -14.22 1.22 11.51
C ASP A 48 -13.53 0.40 10.40
N ALA A 49 -12.99 -0.78 10.76
CA ALA A 49 -12.40 -1.69 9.79
C ALA A 49 -13.43 -2.16 8.74
N ARG A 50 -14.65 -2.55 9.18
CA ARG A 50 -15.72 -2.96 8.25
C ARG A 50 -16.16 -1.82 7.35
N THR A 51 -16.21 -0.60 7.88
CA THR A 51 -16.52 0.60 7.10
C THR A 51 -15.44 0.86 6.04
N TRP A 52 -14.17 0.78 6.44
CA TRP A 52 -13.04 0.87 5.52
C TRP A 52 -13.11 -0.19 4.42
N PHE A 53 -13.39 -1.46 4.77
CA PHE A 53 -13.51 -2.55 3.78
C PHE A 53 -14.62 -2.31 2.76
N ARG A 54 -15.76 -1.76 3.19
CA ARG A 54 -16.86 -1.37 2.28
C ARG A 54 -16.42 -0.26 1.32
N THR A 55 -15.73 0.76 1.85
CA THR A 55 -15.20 1.86 1.04
C THR A 55 -14.17 1.36 0.02
N ALA A 56 -13.25 0.50 0.44
CA ALA A 56 -12.26 -0.12 -0.44
C ALA A 56 -12.92 -0.96 -1.55
N ALA A 57 -13.96 -1.71 -1.23
CA ALA A 57 -14.71 -2.50 -2.21
C ALA A 57 -15.46 -1.64 -3.24
N ILE A 58 -15.99 -0.48 -2.82
CA ILE A 58 -16.62 0.49 -3.72
C ILE A 58 -15.59 1.10 -4.65
N ALA A 59 -14.44 1.54 -4.12
CA ALA A 59 -13.36 2.12 -4.89
C ALA A 59 -12.75 1.12 -5.90
N ASP A 60 -12.65 -0.16 -5.51
CA ASP A 60 -12.23 -1.23 -6.41
C ASP A 60 -13.19 -1.41 -7.60
N LYS A 61 -14.48 -1.45 -7.34
CA LYS A 61 -15.49 -1.54 -8.41
C LYS A 61 -15.48 -0.32 -9.34
N ALA A 62 -15.17 0.85 -8.80
CA ALA A 62 -15.04 2.08 -9.56
C ALA A 62 -13.70 2.18 -10.31
N GLY A 63 -12.74 1.27 -10.07
CA GLY A 63 -11.41 1.29 -10.67
C GLY A 63 -10.51 2.43 -10.17
N THR A 64 -10.86 3.06 -9.04
CA THR A 64 -10.11 4.20 -8.48
C THR A 64 -9.08 3.81 -7.44
N SER A 65 -9.21 2.59 -6.87
CA SER A 65 -8.27 2.04 -5.90
C SER A 65 -8.36 0.50 -5.87
N HIS A 66 -7.24 -0.16 -5.58
CA HIS A 66 -7.17 -1.61 -5.33
C HIS A 66 -6.40 -1.84 -4.02
N GLU A 67 -7.12 -2.10 -2.94
CA GLU A 67 -6.56 -2.27 -1.61
C GLU A 67 -6.56 -3.73 -1.17
N TYR A 68 -5.41 -4.25 -0.80
CA TYR A 68 -5.21 -5.65 -0.42
C TYR A 68 -4.77 -5.78 1.03
N GLY A 69 -5.33 -6.76 1.73
CA GLY A 69 -4.72 -7.30 2.94
C GLY A 69 -3.57 -8.23 2.60
N ILE A 70 -2.51 -8.15 3.36
CA ILE A 70 -1.36 -9.06 3.31
C ILE A 70 -1.55 -10.15 4.36
N PHE A 71 -1.55 -11.42 3.95
CA PHE A 71 -1.71 -12.56 4.83
C PHE A 71 -0.54 -13.54 4.68
N SER A 72 -0.07 -14.10 5.80
CA SER A 72 0.95 -15.15 5.80
C SER A 72 0.42 -16.42 5.13
N LEU A 73 1.15 -17.00 4.18
CA LEU A 73 0.79 -18.30 3.60
C LEU A 73 0.91 -19.43 4.62
N ALA A 74 1.90 -19.35 5.51
CA ALA A 74 2.16 -20.40 6.50
C ALA A 74 1.17 -20.37 7.68
N GLU A 75 0.80 -19.16 8.13
CA GLU A 75 0.04 -18.97 9.36
C GLU A 75 -1.43 -18.57 9.11
N GLY A 76 -1.77 -18.09 7.90
CA GLY A 76 -3.05 -17.49 7.58
C GLY A 76 -3.30 -16.15 8.28
N THR A 77 -2.31 -15.63 9.03
CA THR A 77 -2.45 -14.43 9.86
C THR A 77 -2.35 -13.15 9.03
N PHE A 78 -3.06 -12.10 9.45
CA PHE A 78 -2.99 -10.76 8.87
C PHE A 78 -1.67 -10.08 9.24
N ILE A 79 -0.98 -9.53 8.24
CA ILE A 79 0.37 -8.96 8.37
C ILE A 79 0.39 -7.44 8.14
N GLY A 80 -0.50 -6.91 7.30
CA GLY A 80 -0.50 -5.51 6.91
C GLY A 80 -1.35 -5.26 5.68
N GLY A 81 -1.16 -4.13 5.03
CA GLY A 81 -1.87 -3.75 3.81
C GLY A 81 -0.92 -3.25 2.73
N VAL A 82 -1.33 -3.44 1.49
CA VAL A 82 -0.70 -2.87 0.30
C VAL A 82 -1.78 -2.53 -0.72
N GLY A 83 -1.66 -1.40 -1.39
CA GLY A 83 -2.69 -0.97 -2.33
C GLY A 83 -2.20 -0.01 -3.39
N LEU A 84 -2.99 0.05 -4.46
CA LEU A 84 -2.91 1.09 -5.47
C LEU A 84 -4.08 2.03 -5.25
N ASN A 85 -3.83 3.32 -5.16
CA ASN A 85 -4.86 4.33 -5.03
C ASN A 85 -4.60 5.50 -5.98
N ARG A 86 -5.58 6.43 -6.06
CA ARG A 86 -5.50 7.54 -7.01
C ARG A 86 -5.21 7.06 -8.43
N ILE A 87 -5.86 5.98 -8.84
CA ILE A 87 -5.70 5.43 -10.17
C ILE A 87 -6.30 6.41 -11.17
N ASP A 88 -5.46 6.88 -12.08
CA ASP A 88 -5.82 7.68 -13.24
C ASP A 88 -5.79 6.78 -14.48
N PRO A 89 -6.95 6.34 -14.98
CA PRO A 89 -7.01 5.43 -16.12
C PRO A 89 -6.61 6.10 -17.45
N TYR A 90 -6.74 7.42 -17.55
CA TYR A 90 -6.36 8.17 -18.74
C TYR A 90 -4.84 8.24 -18.90
N ASN A 91 -4.13 8.64 -17.84
CA ASN A 91 -2.68 8.70 -17.84
C ASN A 91 -2.03 7.36 -17.47
N ARG A 92 -2.81 6.37 -17.05
CA ARG A 92 -2.36 5.04 -16.61
C ARG A 92 -1.35 5.12 -15.47
N ILE A 93 -1.69 5.94 -14.46
CA ILE A 93 -0.86 6.20 -13.28
C ILE A 93 -1.61 5.77 -12.03
N ALA A 94 -0.89 5.30 -11.02
CA ALA A 94 -1.42 5.07 -9.68
C ALA A 94 -0.39 5.45 -8.62
N ASN A 95 -0.85 5.63 -7.37
CA ASN A 95 0.01 5.72 -6.20
C ASN A 95 0.00 4.38 -5.46
N LEU A 96 1.18 3.89 -5.09
CA LEU A 96 1.38 2.69 -4.28
C LEU A 96 1.51 3.07 -2.81
N GLY A 97 0.68 2.47 -1.96
CA GLY A 97 0.76 2.53 -0.52
C GLY A 97 1.03 1.17 0.11
N TYR A 98 1.73 1.14 1.23
CA TYR A 98 1.94 -0.09 2.02
C TYR A 98 2.18 0.22 3.49
N TRP A 99 1.79 -0.71 4.34
CA TRP A 99 2.10 -0.71 5.75
C TRP A 99 2.19 -2.14 6.29
N VAL A 100 2.95 -2.33 7.35
CA VAL A 100 3.17 -3.62 7.99
C VAL A 100 3.02 -3.45 9.49
N ARG A 101 2.27 -4.35 10.14
CA ARG A 101 2.10 -4.33 11.59
C ARG A 101 3.46 -4.38 12.31
N PRO A 102 3.62 -3.70 13.46
CA PRO A 102 4.93 -3.55 14.13
C PRO A 102 5.68 -4.87 14.32
N ALA A 103 5.00 -5.92 14.79
CA ALA A 103 5.60 -7.24 15.06
C ALA A 103 6.16 -7.97 13.83
N ARG A 104 5.80 -7.55 12.62
CA ARG A 104 6.21 -8.20 11.35
C ARG A 104 7.09 -7.32 10.47
N ARG A 105 7.56 -6.18 11.00
CA ARG A 105 8.50 -5.28 10.29
C ARG A 105 9.89 -5.90 10.18
N ARG A 106 10.73 -5.33 9.30
CA ARG A 106 12.12 -5.75 9.02
C ARG A 106 12.29 -7.17 8.50
N GLN A 107 11.20 -7.84 8.09
CA GLN A 107 11.19 -9.20 7.54
C GLN A 107 11.04 -9.21 6.00
N GLY A 108 11.18 -8.06 5.33
CA GLY A 108 11.06 -7.95 3.88
C GLY A 108 9.62 -7.97 3.35
N VAL A 109 8.59 -8.01 4.22
CA VAL A 109 7.18 -8.11 3.85
C VAL A 109 6.78 -7.02 2.85
N ALA A 110 7.02 -5.74 3.19
CA ALA A 110 6.64 -4.61 2.33
C ALA A 110 7.30 -4.69 0.95
N CYS A 111 8.60 -5.05 0.88
CA CYS A 111 9.29 -5.17 -0.41
C CYS A 111 8.68 -6.27 -1.27
N GLU A 112 8.47 -7.47 -0.72
CA GLU A 112 7.94 -8.60 -1.47
C GLU A 112 6.52 -8.33 -1.99
N CYS A 113 5.65 -7.84 -1.11
CA CYS A 113 4.25 -7.60 -1.45
C CYS A 113 4.08 -6.40 -2.41
N ALA A 114 4.84 -5.31 -2.19
CA ALA A 114 4.82 -4.16 -3.08
C ALA A 114 5.35 -4.51 -4.47
N SER A 115 6.45 -5.28 -4.58
CA SER A 115 6.97 -5.74 -5.87
C SER A 115 5.95 -6.58 -6.64
N ALA A 116 5.26 -7.51 -5.97
CA ALA A 116 4.23 -8.32 -6.60
C ALA A 116 3.03 -7.49 -7.09
N LEU A 117 2.62 -6.47 -6.32
CA LEU A 117 1.53 -5.58 -6.72
C LEU A 117 1.95 -4.66 -7.87
N VAL A 118 3.20 -4.19 -7.90
CA VAL A 118 3.78 -3.41 -9.02
C VAL A 118 3.80 -4.24 -10.31
N GLU A 119 4.24 -5.48 -10.23
CA GLU A 119 4.21 -6.40 -11.38
C GLU A 119 2.78 -6.60 -11.91
N TYR A 120 1.84 -6.86 -11.02
CA TYR A 120 0.41 -6.96 -11.36
C TYR A 120 -0.11 -5.68 -12.00
N ALA A 121 0.25 -4.52 -11.48
CA ALA A 121 -0.17 -3.22 -11.99
C ALA A 121 0.31 -2.99 -13.44
N PHE A 122 1.55 -3.35 -13.74
CA PHE A 122 2.11 -3.17 -15.08
C PHE A 122 1.64 -4.25 -16.08
N THR A 123 1.45 -5.49 -15.61
CA THR A 123 1.14 -6.61 -16.51
C THR A 123 -0.35 -6.82 -16.74
N VAL A 124 -1.17 -6.61 -15.71
CA VAL A 124 -2.62 -6.90 -15.74
C VAL A 124 -3.46 -5.63 -15.82
N LEU A 125 -3.12 -4.58 -15.03
CA LEU A 125 -3.87 -3.32 -15.05
C LEU A 125 -3.40 -2.36 -16.15
N ASP A 126 -2.34 -2.71 -16.89
CA ASP A 126 -1.75 -1.90 -17.98
C ASP A 126 -1.33 -0.49 -17.55
N LEU A 127 -1.02 -0.30 -16.26
CA LEU A 127 -0.47 0.97 -15.78
C LEU A 127 0.92 1.20 -16.39
N GLN A 128 1.29 2.47 -16.56
CA GLN A 128 2.58 2.84 -17.14
C GLN A 128 3.51 3.48 -16.11
N ARG A 129 2.93 3.97 -15.02
CA ARG A 129 3.66 4.65 -13.95
C ARG A 129 3.03 4.35 -12.61
N ILE A 130 3.87 4.06 -11.62
CA ILE A 130 3.45 3.93 -10.22
C ILE A 130 4.28 4.88 -9.38
N GLU A 131 3.61 5.80 -8.72
CA GLU A 131 4.23 6.70 -7.75
C GLU A 131 4.26 6.07 -6.36
N VAL A 132 5.28 6.40 -5.58
CA VAL A 132 5.34 6.12 -4.15
C VAL A 132 5.63 7.44 -3.45
N VAL A 133 4.58 8.05 -2.89
CA VAL A 133 4.68 9.35 -2.23
C VAL A 133 4.87 9.13 -0.73
N ILE A 134 6.01 9.60 -0.20
CA ILE A 134 6.46 9.29 1.16
C ILE A 134 6.80 10.59 1.87
N ALA A 135 6.21 10.82 3.05
CA ALA A 135 6.53 12.01 3.85
C ALA A 135 8.05 12.13 4.10
N LEU A 136 8.57 13.33 3.97
CA LEU A 136 9.99 13.61 4.21
C LEU A 136 10.36 13.17 5.64
N GLY A 137 11.45 12.42 5.79
CA GLY A 137 11.89 11.84 7.06
C GLY A 137 11.39 10.41 7.31
N ASN A 138 10.46 9.86 6.52
CA ASN A 138 10.08 8.44 6.59
C ASN A 138 11.09 7.57 5.81
N ASP A 139 12.32 7.49 6.34
CA ASP A 139 13.43 6.78 5.69
C ASP A 139 13.19 5.27 5.58
N VAL A 140 12.38 4.71 6.47
CA VAL A 140 12.03 3.27 6.41
C VAL A 140 11.23 2.99 5.15
N SER A 141 10.20 3.77 4.87
CA SER A 141 9.40 3.66 3.65
C SER A 141 10.23 4.00 2.40
N ALA A 142 11.05 5.05 2.46
CA ALA A 142 11.95 5.42 1.36
C ALA A 142 12.94 4.29 0.99
N ARG A 143 13.46 3.55 1.98
CA ARG A 143 14.29 2.36 1.72
C ARG A 143 13.52 1.24 1.02
N VAL A 144 12.25 1.04 1.37
CA VAL A 144 11.40 0.07 0.67
C VAL A 144 11.19 0.49 -0.78
N ALA A 145 10.84 1.77 -1.04
CA ALA A 145 10.65 2.29 -2.40
C ALA A 145 11.89 2.05 -3.27
N ARG A 146 13.09 2.37 -2.76
CA ARG A 146 14.35 2.11 -3.49
C ARG A 146 14.60 0.62 -3.74
N LYS A 147 14.32 -0.24 -2.75
CA LYS A 147 14.52 -1.69 -2.88
C LYS A 147 13.62 -2.36 -3.93
N ILE A 148 12.43 -1.81 -4.15
CA ILE A 148 11.53 -2.29 -5.22
C ILE A 148 11.84 -1.66 -6.59
N GLY A 149 12.90 -0.85 -6.68
CA GLY A 149 13.37 -0.26 -7.93
C GLY A 149 12.81 1.13 -8.24
N ALA A 150 12.05 1.75 -7.33
CA ALA A 150 11.55 3.10 -7.54
C ALA A 150 12.68 4.13 -7.48
N GLN A 151 12.68 5.06 -8.43
CA GLN A 151 13.63 6.15 -8.52
C GLN A 151 13.06 7.42 -7.89
N LEU A 152 13.85 8.13 -7.10
CA LEU A 152 13.49 9.43 -6.54
C LEU A 152 13.50 10.47 -7.65
N GLU A 153 12.37 11.13 -7.89
CA GLU A 153 12.28 12.20 -8.89
C GLU A 153 12.37 13.59 -8.27
N CYS A 154 11.71 13.80 -7.12
CA CYS A 154 11.77 15.10 -6.44
C CYS A 154 11.37 15.01 -4.97
N VAL A 155 11.56 16.15 -4.28
CA VAL A 155 10.89 16.47 -3.01
C VAL A 155 9.86 17.54 -3.28
N ALA A 156 8.58 17.18 -3.16
CA ALA A 156 7.47 18.09 -3.41
C ALA A 156 7.00 18.75 -2.11
N GLN A 157 6.90 20.10 -2.10
CA GLN A 157 6.43 20.86 -0.94
C GLN A 157 4.92 20.64 -0.73
N ASN A 158 4.51 20.56 0.55
CA ASN A 158 3.10 20.44 0.95
C ASN A 158 2.35 19.30 0.23
N ARG A 159 3.04 18.22 -0.11
CA ARG A 159 2.51 17.13 -0.94
C ARG A 159 1.63 16.16 -0.16
N LEU A 160 1.84 16.05 1.13
CA LEU A 160 1.05 15.23 2.06
C LEU A 160 0.56 16.07 3.23
N CYS A 161 -0.50 15.57 3.88
CA CYS A 161 -0.98 16.07 5.15
C CYS A 161 -0.77 14.97 6.20
N VAL A 162 0.01 15.24 7.23
CA VAL A 162 0.25 14.33 8.35
C VAL A 162 -0.28 15.00 9.61
N ARG A 163 -1.28 14.38 10.26
CA ARG A 163 -1.94 14.91 11.46
C ARG A 163 -2.41 16.38 11.29
N GLY A 164 -3.03 16.67 10.15
CA GLY A 164 -3.55 17.99 9.83
C GLY A 164 -2.50 19.01 9.40
N GLN A 165 -1.21 18.67 9.37
CA GLN A 165 -0.15 19.56 8.95
C GLN A 165 0.34 19.22 7.54
N PRO A 166 0.45 20.21 6.63
CA PRO A 166 1.06 20.01 5.33
C PRO A 166 2.56 19.73 5.50
N VAL A 167 3.04 18.64 4.88
CA VAL A 167 4.45 18.25 4.94
C VAL A 167 5.01 18.00 3.54
N PRO A 168 6.32 18.26 3.32
CA PRO A 168 6.97 17.87 2.09
C PRO A 168 7.06 16.35 1.98
N ALA A 169 7.16 15.84 0.76
CA ALA A 169 7.27 14.41 0.51
C ALA A 169 8.25 14.10 -0.60
N TYR A 170 8.95 12.98 -0.46
CA TYR A 170 9.62 12.31 -1.57
C TYR A 170 8.58 11.82 -2.57
N VAL A 171 8.81 12.05 -3.84
CA VAL A 171 8.06 11.42 -4.93
C VAL A 171 9.00 10.46 -5.63
N PHE A 172 8.77 9.17 -5.41
CA PHE A 172 9.43 8.08 -6.14
C PHE A 172 8.53 7.60 -7.26
N ALA A 173 9.12 7.07 -8.33
CA ALA A 173 8.39 6.47 -9.44
C ALA A 173 8.99 5.13 -9.88
N LEU A 174 8.09 4.24 -10.30
CA LEU A 174 8.40 3.05 -11.09
C LEU A 174 7.73 3.21 -12.45
N ILE A 175 8.47 2.89 -13.51
CA ILE A 175 8.00 3.02 -14.89
C ILE A 175 7.93 1.63 -15.52
N ALA A 176 6.83 1.34 -16.20
CA ALA A 176 6.69 0.10 -16.95
C ALA A 176 7.78 -0.02 -18.02
N SER A 177 8.40 -1.18 -18.12
CA SER A 177 9.33 -1.44 -19.23
C SER A 177 8.59 -1.36 -20.56
N PRO A 178 9.18 -0.79 -21.62
CA PRO A 178 8.56 -0.75 -22.93
C PRO A 178 8.16 -2.17 -23.36
N ARG A 179 6.88 -2.42 -23.60
CA ARG A 179 6.44 -3.67 -24.23
C ARG A 179 7.06 -3.72 -25.62
N LYS A 180 7.84 -4.77 -25.93
CA LYS A 180 8.22 -5.03 -27.32
C LYS A 180 6.92 -5.24 -28.11
N ARG A 181 6.53 -4.24 -28.89
CA ARG A 181 5.50 -4.45 -29.90
C ARG A 181 6.12 -5.37 -30.94
N PHE A 182 5.70 -6.61 -30.97
CA PHE A 182 5.93 -7.44 -32.14
C PHE A 182 5.13 -6.81 -33.27
N SER A 183 5.85 -6.24 -34.23
CA SER A 183 5.32 -5.76 -35.53
C SER A 183 5.01 -6.95 -36.40
#